data_669217814a0d87bfe26bb1952003827d
#
_entry.id   669217814a0d87bfe26bb1952003827d
#
_cell.length_a   1.000
_cell.length_b   1.000
_cell.length_c   1.000
_cell.angle_alpha   90.00
_cell.angle_beta   90.00
_cell.angle_gamma   90.00
#
_symmetry.space_group_name_H-M   'P 1'
#
loop_
_entity.id
_entity.type
_entity.pdbx_description
1 polymer ?
#
loop_
_entity_poly.entity_id
_entity_poly.type
_entity_poly.pdbx_seq_one_letter_code
_entity_poly.pdbx_strand_id
1 'polypeptide(L)'
;MIAIICLDEQNGMAFNHRRQSKDQEVMKDMLEESKDKLLYMNAYSYGMFKEMRASHIKVSEDFLEEAGSSDFCFIEREGLLPYAQKINKIVVYKWNRRYPTDIYLDIHLDEWKKIETKDFAGYSHERITKEIYIR
;
A
#
# COMPACT_ATOMS: atom_id res chain seq x y z
N MET A 1 9.96 8.87 -0.35
CA MET A 1 9.00 8.03 -1.06
C MET A 1 7.66 8.04 -0.36
N ILE A 2 6.62 7.70 -1.08
CA ILE A 2 5.27 7.60 -0.56
C ILE A 2 4.92 6.12 -0.50
N ALA A 3 4.68 5.59 0.69
CA ALA A 3 4.35 4.18 0.87
C ALA A 3 2.84 3.97 0.72
N ILE A 4 2.44 2.94 -0.03
CA ILE A 4 1.05 2.48 -0.10
C ILE A 4 1.00 1.10 0.54
N ILE A 5 0.12 0.92 1.51
CA ILE A 5 -0.05 -0.35 2.21
C ILE A 5 -1.53 -0.67 2.41
N CYS A 6 -1.84 -1.95 2.52
CA CYS A 6 -3.16 -2.43 2.89
C CYS A 6 -3.07 -3.10 4.26
N LEU A 7 -4.00 -2.79 5.15
CA LEU A 7 -4.00 -3.31 6.52
C LEU A 7 -5.34 -3.93 6.88
N ASP A 8 -5.29 -5.03 7.63
CA ASP A 8 -6.49 -5.57 8.26
C ASP A 8 -6.75 -4.87 9.60
N GLU A 9 -7.74 -5.32 10.36
CA GLU A 9 -8.15 -4.69 11.61
C GLU A 9 -7.07 -4.73 12.70
N GLN A 10 -6.04 -5.58 12.55
CA GLN A 10 -4.96 -5.72 13.51
C GLN A 10 -3.63 -5.20 12.96
N ASN A 11 -3.68 -4.33 11.94
CA ASN A 11 -2.50 -3.84 11.24
C ASN A 11 -1.68 -4.95 10.59
N GLY A 12 -2.35 -6.05 10.21
CA GLY A 12 -1.74 -7.13 9.48
C GLY A 12 -1.56 -6.77 8.01
N MET A 13 -0.48 -7.22 7.41
CA MET A 13 -0.13 -6.95 6.02
C MET A 13 -0.18 -8.20 5.15
N ALA A 14 0.29 -9.33 5.68
CA ALA A 14 0.44 -10.56 4.89
C ALA A 14 0.36 -11.80 5.78
N PHE A 15 0.13 -12.93 5.14
CA PHE A 15 0.14 -14.23 5.80
C PHE A 15 0.75 -15.26 4.87
N ASN A 16 1.69 -16.07 5.40
CA ASN A 16 2.33 -17.17 4.66
C ASN A 16 2.92 -16.67 3.32
N HIS A 17 3.62 -15.53 3.36
CA HIS A 17 4.25 -14.88 2.20
C HIS A 17 3.27 -14.45 1.11
N ARG A 18 2.00 -14.28 1.45
CA ARG A 18 0.95 -13.87 0.50
C ARG A 18 0.16 -12.69 1.06
N ARG A 19 -0.42 -11.90 0.14
CA ARG A 19 -1.35 -10.85 0.54
C ARG A 19 -2.55 -11.44 1.24
N GLN A 20 -3.13 -10.68 2.16
CA GLN A 20 -4.33 -11.11 2.89
C GLN A 20 -5.57 -11.05 2.02
N SER A 21 -5.65 -10.08 1.13
CA SER A 21 -6.82 -9.87 0.29
C SER A 21 -6.45 -8.99 -0.89
N LYS A 22 -7.39 -8.82 -1.81
CA LYS A 22 -7.28 -7.87 -2.92
C LYS A 22 -8.66 -7.34 -3.25
N ASP A 23 -8.70 -6.15 -3.86
CA ASP A 23 -9.96 -5.52 -4.23
C ASP A 23 -9.71 -4.63 -5.44
N GLN A 24 -10.53 -4.81 -6.48
CA GLN A 24 -10.36 -4.07 -7.73
C GLN A 24 -10.52 -2.57 -7.55
N GLU A 25 -11.45 -2.13 -6.68
CA GLU A 25 -11.65 -0.71 -6.43
C GLU A 25 -10.46 -0.09 -5.67
N VAL A 26 -9.84 -0.85 -4.77
CA VAL A 26 -8.62 -0.42 -4.10
C VAL A 26 -7.49 -0.26 -5.11
N MET A 27 -7.31 -1.23 -6.01
CA MET A 27 -6.28 -1.14 -7.04
C MET A 27 -6.49 0.06 -7.97
N LYS A 28 -7.72 0.34 -8.36
CA LYS A 28 -8.06 1.53 -9.16
C LYS A 28 -7.70 2.80 -8.42
N ASP A 29 -8.00 2.87 -7.13
CA ASP A 29 -7.68 4.05 -6.33
C ASP A 29 -6.18 4.26 -6.18
N MET A 30 -5.41 3.17 -6.02
CA MET A 30 -3.95 3.25 -5.98
C MET A 30 -3.38 3.84 -7.27
N LEU A 31 -3.91 3.41 -8.42
CA LEU A 31 -3.46 3.91 -9.72
C LEU A 31 -3.83 5.38 -9.90
N GLU A 32 -5.01 5.80 -9.44
CA GLU A 32 -5.43 7.20 -9.49
C GLU A 32 -4.58 8.07 -8.57
N GLU A 33 -4.31 7.58 -7.35
CA GLU A 33 -3.49 8.30 -6.36
C GLU A 33 -2.07 8.58 -6.89
N SER A 34 -1.51 7.64 -7.65
CA SER A 34 -0.12 7.71 -8.12
C SER A 34 0.02 8.14 -9.58
N LYS A 35 -1.05 8.54 -10.25
CA LYS A 35 -1.11 8.70 -11.72
C LYS A 35 -0.06 9.61 -12.35
N ASP A 36 0.39 10.64 -11.63
CA ASP A 36 1.34 11.62 -12.16
C ASP A 36 2.80 11.33 -11.74
N LYS A 37 3.02 10.18 -11.10
CA LYS A 37 4.32 9.77 -10.58
C LYS A 37 4.59 8.32 -10.97
N LEU A 38 5.74 7.79 -10.59
CA LEU A 38 6.02 6.36 -10.74
C LEU A 38 5.46 5.62 -9.54
N LEU A 39 4.88 4.47 -9.81
CA LEU A 39 4.42 3.52 -8.79
C LEU A 39 5.32 2.28 -8.87
N TYR A 40 6.20 2.15 -7.89
CA TYR A 40 7.14 1.04 -7.81
C TYR A 40 6.52 -0.14 -7.08
N MET A 41 6.82 -1.35 -7.54
CA MET A 41 6.45 -2.57 -6.86
C MET A 41 7.32 -3.73 -7.35
N ASN A 42 7.31 -4.83 -6.61
CA ASN A 42 8.00 -6.03 -7.08
C ASN A 42 7.13 -6.82 -8.06
N ALA A 43 7.69 -7.88 -8.63
CA ALA A 43 6.98 -8.71 -9.63
C ALA A 43 5.75 -9.39 -9.05
N TYR A 44 5.81 -9.81 -7.79
CA TYR A 44 4.68 -10.43 -7.12
C TYR A 44 3.47 -9.49 -7.08
N SER A 45 3.68 -8.26 -6.63
CA SER A 45 2.60 -7.25 -6.57
C SER A 45 2.11 -6.88 -7.96
N TYR A 46 3.02 -6.77 -8.93
CA TYR A 46 2.65 -6.44 -10.30
C TYR A 46 1.68 -7.47 -10.90
N GLY A 47 1.74 -8.72 -10.46
CA GLY A 47 0.84 -9.76 -10.92
C GLY A 47 -0.64 -9.38 -10.78
N MET A 48 -0.99 -8.54 -9.80
CA MET A 48 -2.37 -8.05 -9.66
C MET A 48 -2.73 -6.95 -10.66
N PHE A 49 -1.75 -6.17 -11.10
CA PHE A 49 -1.98 -4.94 -11.86
C PHE A 49 -1.80 -5.10 -13.37
N LYS A 50 -1.17 -6.17 -13.83
CA LYS A 50 -0.75 -6.28 -15.23
C LYS A 50 -1.91 -6.17 -16.23
N GLU A 51 -3.11 -6.61 -15.86
CA GLU A 51 -4.28 -6.54 -16.72
C GLU A 51 -4.90 -5.14 -16.76
N MET A 52 -4.51 -4.25 -15.86
CA MET A 52 -5.06 -2.90 -15.77
C MET A 52 -4.37 -1.90 -16.70
N ARG A 53 -3.28 -2.30 -17.35
CA ARG A 53 -2.58 -1.52 -18.38
C ARG A 53 -2.14 -0.14 -17.92
N ALA A 54 -1.72 -0.01 -16.67
CA ALA A 54 -1.20 1.25 -16.15
C ALA A 54 0.20 1.52 -16.71
N SER A 55 0.43 2.73 -17.21
CA SER A 55 1.69 3.09 -17.86
C SER A 55 2.78 3.58 -16.92
N HIS A 56 2.44 3.84 -15.65
CA HIS A 56 3.34 4.46 -14.68
C HIS A 56 3.88 3.50 -13.63
N ILE A 57 3.66 2.19 -13.79
CA ILE A 57 4.18 1.18 -12.87
C ILE A 57 5.60 0.82 -13.26
N LYS A 58 6.51 0.82 -12.28
CA LYS A 58 7.86 0.33 -12.45
C LYS A 58 8.08 -0.90 -11.58
N VAL A 59 8.41 -2.02 -12.21
CA VAL A 59 8.63 -3.30 -11.53
C VAL A 59 10.12 -3.49 -11.28
N SER A 60 10.47 -3.71 -10.01
CA SER A 60 11.86 -3.98 -9.61
C SER A 60 11.86 -4.70 -8.28
N GLU A 61 12.71 -5.71 -8.13
CA GLU A 61 12.87 -6.37 -6.83
C GLU A 61 13.59 -5.47 -5.81
N ASP A 62 14.32 -4.46 -6.28
CA ASP A 62 14.98 -3.46 -5.42
C ASP A 62 14.18 -2.16 -5.34
N PHE A 63 12.86 -2.24 -5.46
CA PHE A 63 11.99 -1.07 -5.59
C PHE A 63 12.07 -0.11 -4.40
N LEU A 64 12.31 -0.61 -3.19
CA LEU A 64 12.39 0.23 -2.00
C LEU A 64 13.70 1.04 -1.96
N GLU A 65 14.76 0.55 -2.58
CA GLU A 65 16.03 1.28 -2.71
C GLU A 65 15.97 2.27 -3.87
N GLU A 66 15.28 1.93 -4.95
CA GLU A 66 15.29 2.72 -6.19
C GLU A 66 14.36 3.93 -6.14
N ALA A 67 13.24 3.84 -5.41
CA ALA A 67 12.23 4.89 -5.42
C ALA A 67 12.77 6.21 -4.85
N GLY A 68 12.45 7.30 -5.53
CA GLY A 68 12.82 8.64 -5.12
C GLY A 68 11.80 9.29 -4.18
N SER A 69 12.04 10.54 -3.81
CA SER A 69 11.26 11.25 -2.79
C SER A 69 9.79 11.48 -3.18
N SER A 70 9.49 11.56 -4.45
CA SER A 70 8.11 11.77 -4.93
C SER A 70 7.48 10.54 -5.56
N ASP A 71 8.19 9.40 -5.57
CA ASP A 71 7.69 8.16 -6.12
C ASP A 71 6.86 7.39 -5.09
N PHE A 72 5.92 6.61 -5.58
CA PHE A 72 5.08 5.73 -4.77
C PHE A 72 5.65 4.32 -4.76
N CYS A 73 5.51 3.64 -3.64
CA CYS A 73 5.86 2.22 -3.50
C CYS A 73 4.68 1.46 -2.94
N PHE A 74 4.21 0.45 -3.66
CA PHE A 74 3.20 -0.47 -3.12
C PHE A 74 3.92 -1.60 -2.40
N ILE A 75 3.71 -1.71 -1.09
CA ILE A 75 4.44 -2.62 -0.21
C ILE A 75 3.45 -3.61 0.39
N GLU A 76 3.66 -4.90 0.14
CA GLU A 76 2.75 -5.94 0.63
C GLU A 76 3.37 -6.82 1.70
N ARG A 77 4.64 -7.19 1.56
CA ARG A 77 5.26 -8.20 2.42
C ARG A 77 6.53 -7.73 3.11
N GLU A 78 7.03 -6.58 2.73
CA GLU A 78 8.28 -6.04 3.26
C GLU A 78 8.01 -5.16 4.48
N GLY A 79 8.98 -5.08 5.38
CA GLY A 79 8.93 -4.15 6.49
C GLY A 79 9.18 -2.71 6.03
N LEU A 80 8.53 -1.76 6.69
CA LEU A 80 8.72 -0.34 6.42
C LEU A 80 9.82 0.27 7.30
N LEU A 81 10.08 -0.33 8.46
CA LEU A 81 11.00 0.23 9.43
C LEU A 81 12.40 0.53 8.87
N PRO A 82 13.02 -0.36 8.06
CA PRO A 82 14.33 -0.05 7.47
C PRO A 82 14.34 1.17 6.56
N TYR A 83 13.17 1.57 6.05
CA TYR A 83 13.02 2.69 5.12
C TYR A 83 12.28 3.88 5.73
N ALA A 84 12.02 3.84 7.05
CA ALA A 84 11.17 4.83 7.71
C ALA A 84 11.61 6.28 7.46
N GLN A 85 12.90 6.55 7.47
CA GLN A 85 13.41 7.91 7.24
C GLN A 85 13.24 8.38 5.79
N LYS A 86 13.14 7.45 4.85
CA LYS A 86 12.91 7.73 3.44
C LYS A 86 11.44 7.99 3.13
N ILE A 87 10.54 7.51 3.98
CA ILE A 87 9.09 7.62 3.78
C ILE A 87 8.62 8.98 4.28
N ASN A 88 8.03 9.77 3.39
CA ASN A 88 7.49 11.09 3.75
C ASN A 88 5.96 11.13 3.81
N LYS A 89 5.29 10.10 3.30
CA LYS A 89 3.83 10.01 3.28
C LYS A 89 3.43 8.54 3.21
N ILE A 90 2.34 8.18 3.88
CA ILE A 90 1.82 6.82 3.87
C ILE A 90 0.34 6.87 3.48
N VAL A 91 -0.01 6.09 2.45
CA VAL A 91 -1.40 5.89 2.03
C VAL A 91 -1.80 4.50 2.50
N VAL A 92 -2.79 4.43 3.37
CA VAL A 92 -3.27 3.19 3.97
C VAL A 92 -4.65 2.87 3.45
N TYR A 93 -4.84 1.64 2.99
CA TYR A 93 -6.16 1.10 2.67
C TYR A 93 -6.50 0.06 3.72
N LYS A 94 -7.56 0.29 4.48
CA LYS A 94 -8.02 -0.64 5.51
C LYS A 94 -9.10 -1.52 4.93
N TRP A 95 -8.91 -2.84 5.02
CA TRP A 95 -9.89 -3.82 4.55
C TRP A 95 -11.16 -3.80 5.40
N ASN A 96 -11.06 -3.33 6.66
CA ASN A 96 -12.15 -3.37 7.64
C ASN A 96 -12.62 -4.81 7.89
N ARG A 97 -11.67 -5.72 7.86
CA ARG A 97 -11.84 -7.13 8.15
C ARG A 97 -10.61 -7.65 8.87
N ARG A 98 -10.77 -8.79 9.52
CA ARG A 98 -9.69 -9.50 10.16
C ARG A 98 -9.33 -10.71 9.32
N TYR A 99 -8.05 -10.86 9.03
CA TYR A 99 -7.52 -11.98 8.26
C TYR A 99 -6.42 -12.69 9.06
N PRO A 100 -6.10 -13.95 8.73
CA PRO A 100 -4.87 -14.56 9.24
C PRO A 100 -3.68 -13.67 8.86
N THR A 101 -2.74 -13.48 9.79
CA THR A 101 -1.59 -12.62 9.56
C THR A 101 -0.38 -13.10 10.34
N ASP A 102 0.80 -13.01 9.75
CA ASP A 102 2.08 -13.24 10.40
C ASP A 102 3.09 -12.13 10.09
N ILE A 103 2.71 -11.17 9.22
CA ILE A 103 3.50 -9.96 8.97
C ILE A 103 2.62 -8.76 9.30
N TYR A 104 3.08 -7.97 10.27
CA TYR A 104 2.38 -6.78 10.74
C TYR A 104 3.14 -5.53 10.34
N LEU A 105 2.43 -4.41 10.27
CA LEU A 105 3.06 -3.11 10.09
C LEU A 105 4.06 -2.89 11.24
N ASP A 106 5.31 -2.56 10.89
CA ASP A 106 6.42 -2.44 11.84
C ASP A 106 6.77 -1.00 12.22
N ILE A 107 5.94 -0.05 11.82
CA ILE A 107 6.04 1.34 12.26
C ILE A 107 4.74 1.73 12.97
N HIS A 108 4.79 2.80 13.78
CA HIS A 108 3.65 3.25 14.58
C HIS A 108 2.95 4.42 13.90
N LEU A 109 1.76 4.18 13.33
CA LEU A 109 1.00 5.23 12.64
C LEU A 109 0.55 6.36 13.57
N ASP A 110 0.43 6.10 14.87
CA ASP A 110 0.08 7.13 15.84
C ASP A 110 1.18 8.18 16.04
N GLU A 111 2.39 7.90 15.54
CA GLU A 111 3.49 8.89 15.52
C GLU A 111 3.44 9.76 14.27
N TRP A 112 2.52 9.49 13.36
CA TRP A 112 2.33 10.24 12.11
C TRP A 112 1.05 11.04 12.20
N LYS A 113 0.95 12.10 11.38
CA LYS A 113 -0.24 12.94 11.35
C LYS A 113 -1.18 12.47 10.25
N LYS A 114 -2.38 12.05 10.63
CA LYS A 114 -3.42 11.69 9.66
C LYS A 114 -4.04 12.97 9.10
N ILE A 115 -3.91 13.17 7.79
CA ILE A 115 -4.40 14.36 7.12
C ILE A 115 -5.67 14.12 6.30
N GLU A 116 -6.00 12.86 6.04
CA GLU A 116 -7.18 12.52 5.26
C GLU A 116 -7.70 11.16 5.70
N THR A 117 -9.03 11.02 5.71
CA THR A 117 -9.70 9.73 5.86
C THR A 117 -10.93 9.74 4.96
N LYS A 118 -11.18 8.62 4.28
CA LYS A 118 -12.28 8.49 3.34
C LYS A 118 -12.73 7.04 3.28
N ASP A 119 -14.04 6.82 3.37
CA ASP A 119 -14.61 5.50 3.16
C ASP A 119 -15.15 5.42 1.73
N PHE A 120 -15.03 4.25 1.12
CA PHE A 120 -15.67 3.97 -0.17
C PHE A 120 -16.01 2.50 -0.27
N ALA A 121 -16.96 2.19 -1.16
CA ALA A 121 -17.35 0.81 -1.39
C ALA A 121 -16.27 0.10 -2.19
N GLY A 122 -15.83 -1.07 -1.69
CA GLY A 122 -14.95 -1.96 -2.43
C GLY A 122 -15.73 -2.78 -3.46
N TYR A 123 -15.00 -3.52 -4.27
CA TYR A 123 -15.61 -4.48 -5.19
C TYR A 123 -16.01 -5.76 -4.44
N SER A 124 -15.07 -6.31 -3.66
CA SER A 124 -15.27 -7.52 -2.87
C SER A 124 -15.33 -7.26 -1.36
N HIS A 125 -15.30 -6.00 -0.95
CA HIS A 125 -15.41 -5.57 0.44
C HIS A 125 -16.51 -4.51 0.52
N GLU A 126 -17.34 -4.58 1.55
CA GLU A 126 -18.44 -3.62 1.69
C GLU A 126 -17.94 -2.20 1.86
N ARG A 127 -16.87 -2.03 2.64
CA ARG A 127 -16.31 -0.72 2.96
C ARG A 127 -14.81 -0.81 3.07
N ILE A 128 -14.14 0.06 2.35
CA ILE A 128 -12.70 0.30 2.45
C ILE A 128 -12.51 1.67 3.08
N THR A 129 -11.58 1.79 4.02
CA THR A 129 -11.20 3.07 4.59
C THR A 129 -9.81 3.43 4.11
N LYS A 130 -9.70 4.56 3.41
CA LYS A 130 -8.42 5.11 2.96
C LYS A 130 -7.99 6.19 3.93
N GLU A 131 -6.76 6.11 4.42
CA GLU A 131 -6.18 7.12 5.31
C GLU A 131 -4.83 7.55 4.74
N ILE A 132 -4.54 8.84 4.85
CA ILE A 132 -3.26 9.40 4.41
C ILE A 132 -2.58 10.04 5.61
N TYR A 133 -1.30 9.68 5.80
CA TYR A 133 -0.47 10.15 6.91
C TYR A 133 0.76 10.88 6.39
N ILE A 134 1.15 11.92 7.07
CA ILE A 134 2.43 12.62 6.87
C ILE A 134 3.17 12.70 8.21
N ARG A 135 4.45 13.08 8.16
CA ARG A 135 5.22 13.28 9.38
C ARG A 135 4.76 14.48 10.18
#